data_132e8fd0054e94540b94d4072aecd15c
#
_entry.id   132e8fd0054e94540b94d4072aecd15c
#
_cell.length_a   1.000
_cell.length_b   1.000
_cell.length_c   1.000
_cell.angle_alpha   90.00
_cell.angle_beta   90.00
_cell.angle_gamma   90.00
#
_symmetry.space_group_name_H-M   'P 1'
#
loop_
_entity.id
_entity.type
_entity.pdbx_description
1 polymer ?
#
loop_
_entity_poly.entity_id
_entity_poly.type
_entity_poly.pdbx_seq_one_letter_code
_entity_poly.pdbx_strand_id
1 'polypeptide(L)'
;MQAYQWVVADLRAALKFAPAAWRRAWWVLVPVCLTWALAMSPDRGRAWTALAVTFTLVGSAELYRIATPGIAITLAAVVGRLAIVWLLTLAFFAVLASLLFVVFLSSAYAVASAGTGFDATNVRTWAQAVDDRGRVVLAVIAAIGLSLLSWAMTRVALAPAATVASGRVQVLSAWPLTRRIGWSLLGARLTISAPAAGVAVLATRAPRVSGAAMAPGAWMLGALAGLIIGGLWLPLNTGLMAYIYRRRAHH
;
A
#
# COMPACT_ATOMS: atom_id res chain seq x y z
N MET A 1 6.15 -11.56 -23.18
CA MET A 1 6.97 -10.37 -23.53
C MET A 1 6.14 -9.09 -23.70
N GLN A 2 5.07 -9.06 -24.47
CA GLN A 2 4.26 -7.85 -24.70
C GLN A 2 3.71 -7.18 -23.43
N ALA A 3 3.19 -7.94 -22.45
CA ALA A 3 2.64 -7.38 -21.21
C ALA A 3 3.66 -6.61 -20.36
N TYR A 4 4.93 -7.05 -20.35
CA TYR A 4 6.02 -6.36 -19.66
C TYR A 4 6.36 -5.03 -20.32
N GLN A 5 6.46 -4.99 -21.65
CA GLN A 5 6.74 -3.75 -22.39
C GLN A 5 5.68 -2.67 -22.15
N TRP A 6 4.42 -3.05 -22.01
CA TRP A 6 3.33 -2.12 -21.74
C TRP A 6 3.43 -1.50 -20.35
N VAL A 7 3.72 -2.29 -19.31
CA VAL A 7 3.89 -1.77 -17.96
C VAL A 7 5.11 -0.85 -17.86
N VAL A 8 6.20 -1.14 -18.58
CA VAL A 8 7.36 -0.25 -18.64
C VAL A 8 7.03 1.09 -19.32
N ALA A 9 6.22 1.08 -20.38
CA ALA A 9 5.77 2.31 -21.03
C ALA A 9 4.86 3.14 -20.08
N ASP A 10 3.97 2.50 -19.34
CA ASP A 10 3.11 3.16 -18.36
C ASP A 10 3.91 3.68 -17.16
N LEU A 11 4.97 2.99 -16.74
CA LEU A 11 5.90 3.46 -15.71
C LEU A 11 6.65 4.73 -16.17
N ARG A 12 7.13 4.76 -17.42
CA ARG A 12 7.74 5.98 -18.01
C ARG A 12 6.77 7.14 -18.07
N ALA A 13 5.49 6.88 -18.41
CA ALA A 13 4.45 7.88 -18.39
C ALA A 13 4.18 8.41 -16.97
N ALA A 14 4.15 7.53 -15.96
CA ALA A 14 4.02 7.91 -14.57
C ALA A 14 5.21 8.76 -14.07
N LEU A 15 6.43 8.43 -14.48
CA LEU A 15 7.63 9.23 -14.18
C LEU A 15 7.55 10.65 -14.78
N LYS A 16 7.01 10.80 -15.99
CA LYS A 16 6.77 12.12 -16.60
C LYS A 16 5.60 12.86 -15.92
N PHE A 17 4.64 12.13 -15.39
CA PHE A 17 3.50 12.71 -14.70
C PHE A 17 3.88 13.34 -13.35
N ALA A 18 4.81 12.76 -12.60
CA ALA A 18 5.15 13.21 -11.26
C ALA A 18 5.56 14.70 -11.19
N PRO A 19 6.45 15.25 -12.06
CA PRO A 19 6.77 16.68 -12.06
C PRO A 19 5.57 17.57 -12.44
N ALA A 20 4.72 17.10 -13.36
CA ALA A 20 3.50 17.84 -13.73
C ALA A 20 2.47 17.86 -12.60
N ALA A 21 2.37 16.74 -11.86
CA ALA A 21 1.55 16.63 -10.66
C ALA A 21 2.00 17.60 -9.58
N TRP A 22 3.32 17.71 -9.32
CA TRP A 22 3.88 18.68 -8.39
C TRP A 22 3.52 20.12 -8.76
N ARG A 23 3.67 20.51 -10.00
CA ARG A 23 3.33 21.87 -10.45
C ARG A 23 1.86 22.24 -10.26
N ARG A 24 0.94 21.27 -10.38
CA ARG A 24 -0.51 21.49 -10.33
C ARG A 24 -1.13 21.20 -8.97
N ALA A 25 -0.58 20.27 -8.20
CA ALA A 25 -1.14 19.78 -6.95
C ALA A 25 -0.23 20.02 -5.73
N TRP A 26 0.76 20.93 -5.81
CA TRP A 26 1.69 21.21 -4.71
C TRP A 26 0.96 21.56 -3.40
N TRP A 27 -0.15 22.27 -3.49
CA TRP A 27 -0.98 22.69 -2.36
C TRP A 27 -1.57 21.51 -1.57
N VAL A 28 -1.68 20.32 -2.18
CA VAL A 28 -2.08 19.08 -1.52
C VAL A 28 -0.87 18.22 -1.18
N LEU A 29 0.12 18.12 -2.08
CA LEU A 29 1.29 17.27 -1.88
C LEU A 29 2.17 17.74 -0.72
N VAL A 30 2.33 19.04 -0.52
CA VAL A 30 3.06 19.60 0.62
C VAL A 30 2.44 19.17 1.96
N PRO A 31 1.12 19.33 2.21
CA PRO A 31 0.47 18.77 3.40
C PRO A 31 0.63 17.26 3.55
N VAL A 32 0.56 16.48 2.46
CA VAL A 32 0.82 15.03 2.50
C VAL A 32 2.24 14.75 3.00
N CYS A 33 3.26 15.40 2.42
CA CYS A 33 4.65 15.23 2.84
C CYS A 33 4.84 15.59 4.32
N LEU A 34 4.31 16.73 4.76
CA LEU A 34 4.43 17.21 6.13
C LEU A 34 3.74 16.28 7.13
N THR A 35 2.52 15.83 6.84
CA THR A 35 1.77 14.95 7.74
C THR A 35 2.41 13.56 7.85
N TRP A 36 2.97 13.01 6.76
CA TRP A 36 3.75 11.77 6.83
C TRP A 36 5.07 11.95 7.56
N ALA A 37 5.77 13.08 7.38
CA ALA A 37 6.97 13.39 8.14
C ALA A 37 6.69 13.42 9.65
N LEU A 38 5.56 14.01 10.06
CA LEU A 38 5.14 14.07 11.46
C LEU A 38 4.62 12.70 11.97
N ALA A 39 3.90 11.94 11.14
CA ALA A 39 3.38 10.62 11.51
C ALA A 39 4.50 9.60 11.74
N MET A 40 5.61 9.71 11.02
CA MET A 40 6.78 8.84 11.17
C MET A 40 7.72 9.28 12.30
N SER A 41 7.46 10.41 12.95
CA SER A 41 8.23 10.87 14.11
C SER A 41 7.85 10.06 15.36
N PRO A 42 8.83 9.57 16.16
CA PRO A 42 8.61 8.61 17.24
C PRO A 42 7.60 9.02 18.31
N ASP A 43 7.48 10.32 18.60
CA ASP A 43 6.71 10.85 19.73
C ASP A 43 5.31 11.36 19.35
N ARG A 44 4.94 11.33 18.07
CA ARG A 44 3.71 11.97 17.59
C ARG A 44 2.68 10.96 17.10
N GLY A 45 1.97 10.43 18.02
CA GLY A 45 0.98 9.37 17.96
C GLY A 45 -0.07 9.36 16.81
N ARG A 46 -1.11 8.58 17.06
CA ARG A 46 -2.18 8.17 16.14
C ARG A 46 -2.87 9.32 15.38
N ALA A 47 -2.94 10.52 15.96
CA ALA A 47 -3.59 11.67 15.34
C ALA A 47 -2.88 12.11 14.04
N TRP A 48 -1.54 12.14 14.02
CA TRP A 48 -0.78 12.50 12.82
C TRP A 48 -0.88 11.45 11.74
N THR A 49 -0.95 10.17 12.11
CA THR A 49 -1.21 9.08 11.15
C THR A 49 -2.59 9.24 10.51
N ALA A 50 -3.63 9.53 11.30
CA ALA A 50 -4.97 9.78 10.77
C ALA A 50 -4.99 10.98 9.81
N LEU A 51 -4.32 12.09 10.15
CA LEU A 51 -4.17 13.25 9.27
C LEU A 51 -3.41 12.89 8.00
N ALA A 52 -2.31 12.14 8.09
CA ALA A 52 -1.52 11.71 6.94
C ALA A 52 -2.36 10.85 5.97
N VAL A 53 -3.17 9.92 6.48
CA VAL A 53 -4.09 9.11 5.68
C VAL A 53 -5.14 10.01 5.01
N THR A 54 -5.74 10.95 5.75
CA THR A 54 -6.74 11.88 5.20
C THR A 54 -6.16 12.74 4.08
N PHE A 55 -5.00 13.36 4.29
CA PHE A 55 -4.34 14.14 3.25
C PHE A 55 -3.90 13.29 2.07
N THR A 56 -3.48 12.04 2.29
CA THR A 56 -3.17 11.09 1.21
C THR A 56 -4.40 10.77 0.37
N LEU A 57 -5.57 10.64 0.99
CA LEU A 57 -6.83 10.43 0.27
C LEU A 57 -7.19 11.64 -0.61
N VAL A 58 -7.10 12.86 -0.04
CA VAL A 58 -7.35 14.10 -0.79
C VAL A 58 -6.32 14.29 -1.91
N GLY A 59 -5.04 14.04 -1.61
CA GLY A 59 -3.96 14.07 -2.60
C GLY A 59 -4.17 13.09 -3.74
N SER A 60 -4.55 11.84 -3.42
CA SER A 60 -4.89 10.83 -4.43
C SER A 60 -6.05 11.29 -5.31
N ALA A 61 -7.09 11.87 -4.70
CA ALA A 61 -8.25 12.37 -5.43
C ALA A 61 -7.88 13.45 -6.45
N GLU A 62 -7.09 14.43 -6.04
CA GLU A 62 -6.64 15.50 -6.93
C GLU A 62 -5.71 14.97 -8.03
N LEU A 63 -4.79 14.08 -7.69
CA LEU A 63 -3.89 13.48 -8.66
C LEU A 63 -4.64 12.64 -9.71
N TYR A 64 -5.67 11.89 -9.31
CA TYR A 64 -6.52 11.18 -10.27
C TYR A 64 -7.31 12.13 -11.16
N ARG A 65 -7.80 13.27 -10.64
CA ARG A 65 -8.45 14.32 -11.46
C ARG A 65 -7.49 14.88 -12.51
N ILE A 66 -6.25 15.16 -12.13
CA ILE A 66 -5.21 15.66 -13.06
C ILE A 66 -4.85 14.58 -14.10
N ALA A 67 -4.76 13.32 -13.69
CA ALA A 67 -4.41 12.21 -14.57
C ALA A 67 -5.55 11.79 -15.52
N THR A 68 -6.81 12.13 -15.20
CA THR A 68 -8.00 11.80 -16.02
C THR A 68 -8.72 13.09 -16.46
N PRO A 69 -8.18 13.82 -17.44
CA PRO A 69 -8.79 15.06 -17.92
C PRO A 69 -10.17 14.77 -18.57
N GLY A 70 -11.07 15.74 -18.46
CA GLY A 70 -12.44 15.64 -19.02
C GLY A 70 -13.51 15.18 -18.02
N ILE A 71 -13.15 14.90 -16.76
CA ILE A 71 -14.11 14.55 -15.72
C ILE A 71 -14.59 15.82 -15.00
N ALA A 72 -15.82 16.22 -15.23
CA ALA A 72 -16.46 17.36 -14.57
C ALA A 72 -17.01 16.99 -13.18
N ILE A 73 -16.17 16.43 -12.30
CA ILE A 73 -16.58 16.03 -10.95
C ILE A 73 -15.84 16.90 -9.92
N THR A 74 -16.57 17.35 -8.89
CA THR A 74 -15.98 18.13 -7.80
C THR A 74 -14.99 17.27 -6.99
N LEU A 75 -13.94 17.90 -6.45
CA LEU A 75 -12.93 17.22 -5.63
C LEU A 75 -13.59 16.48 -4.45
N ALA A 76 -14.56 17.11 -3.79
CA ALA A 76 -15.27 16.50 -2.66
C ALA A 76 -15.97 15.19 -3.05
N ALA A 77 -16.62 15.15 -4.23
CA ALA A 77 -17.26 13.93 -4.72
C ALA A 77 -16.25 12.82 -5.06
N VAL A 78 -15.07 13.18 -5.61
CA VAL A 78 -13.98 12.23 -5.86
C VAL A 78 -13.43 11.69 -4.55
N VAL A 79 -13.17 12.55 -3.56
CA VAL A 79 -12.69 12.16 -2.23
C VAL A 79 -13.68 11.19 -1.57
N GLY A 80 -14.97 11.50 -1.58
CA GLY A 80 -16.00 10.63 -1.00
C GLY A 80 -16.03 9.24 -1.64
N ARG A 81 -15.96 9.17 -2.98
CA ARG A 81 -15.93 7.89 -3.70
C ARG A 81 -14.66 7.09 -3.43
N LEU A 82 -13.51 7.75 -3.41
CA LEU A 82 -12.24 7.09 -3.09
C LEU A 82 -12.22 6.61 -1.64
N ALA A 83 -12.80 7.35 -0.70
CA ALA A 83 -12.95 6.90 0.69
C ALA A 83 -13.74 5.59 0.76
N ILE A 84 -14.87 5.50 0.04
CA ILE A 84 -15.65 4.26 -0.04
C ILE A 84 -14.83 3.12 -0.65
N VAL A 85 -14.11 3.36 -1.76
CA VAL A 85 -13.24 2.35 -2.38
C VAL A 85 -12.17 1.88 -1.41
N TRP A 86 -11.54 2.79 -0.67
CA TRP A 86 -10.53 2.44 0.32
C TRP A 86 -11.10 1.62 1.47
N LEU A 87 -12.27 2.01 2.00
CA LEU A 87 -12.97 1.26 3.06
C LEU A 87 -13.37 -0.14 2.59
N LEU A 88 -13.96 -0.27 1.40
CA LEU A 88 -14.34 -1.57 0.85
C LEU A 88 -13.11 -2.44 0.58
N THR A 89 -12.04 -1.85 0.06
CA THR A 89 -10.78 -2.56 -0.18
C THR A 89 -10.16 -3.00 1.14
N LEU A 90 -10.13 -2.14 2.16
CA LEU A 90 -9.65 -2.46 3.50
C LEU A 90 -10.47 -3.59 4.15
N ALA A 91 -11.80 -3.51 4.08
CA ALA A 91 -12.69 -4.55 4.60
C ALA A 91 -12.45 -5.90 3.91
N PHE A 92 -12.34 -5.90 2.57
CA PHE A 92 -12.01 -7.10 1.80
C PHE A 92 -10.69 -7.73 2.24
N PHE A 93 -9.64 -6.91 2.39
CA PHE A 93 -8.33 -7.41 2.82
C PHE A 93 -8.30 -7.80 4.29
N ALA A 94 -9.06 -7.13 5.17
CA ALA A 94 -9.18 -7.54 6.56
C ALA A 94 -9.80 -8.94 6.67
N VAL A 95 -10.86 -9.22 5.92
CA VAL A 95 -11.48 -10.55 5.88
C VAL A 95 -10.51 -11.59 5.33
N LEU A 96 -9.87 -11.31 4.18
CA LEU A 96 -8.92 -12.24 3.56
C LEU A 96 -7.72 -12.51 4.49
N ALA A 97 -7.14 -11.48 5.09
CA ALA A 97 -6.03 -11.60 6.03
C ALA A 97 -6.43 -12.38 7.29
N SER A 98 -7.64 -12.18 7.82
CA SER A 98 -8.16 -12.93 8.96
C SER A 98 -8.31 -14.42 8.64
N LEU A 99 -8.82 -14.75 7.45
CA LEU A 99 -8.93 -16.16 7.02
C LEU A 99 -7.54 -16.81 6.87
N LEU A 100 -6.60 -16.11 6.22
CA LEU A 100 -5.22 -16.61 6.08
C LEU A 100 -4.53 -16.75 7.44
N PHE A 101 -4.79 -15.83 8.36
CA PHE A 101 -4.25 -15.88 9.71
C PHE A 101 -4.80 -17.06 10.51
N VAL A 102 -6.09 -17.37 10.41
CA VAL A 102 -6.69 -18.57 11.02
C VAL A 102 -6.04 -19.84 10.47
N VAL A 103 -5.87 -19.93 9.14
CA VAL A 103 -5.18 -21.07 8.50
C VAL A 103 -3.75 -21.21 9.02
N PHE A 104 -3.01 -20.09 9.13
CA PHE A 104 -1.65 -20.06 9.65
C PHE A 104 -1.59 -20.50 11.12
N LEU A 105 -2.47 -19.99 11.98
CA LEU A 105 -2.53 -20.37 13.39
C LEU A 105 -2.89 -21.84 13.57
N SER A 106 -3.86 -22.35 12.82
CA SER A 106 -4.23 -23.78 12.86
C SER A 106 -3.07 -24.67 12.44
N SER A 107 -2.33 -24.27 11.41
CA SER A 107 -1.14 -24.98 10.96
C SER A 107 -0.01 -24.90 12.00
N ALA A 108 0.19 -23.74 12.64
CA ALA A 108 1.18 -23.56 13.68
C ALA A 108 0.86 -24.42 14.91
N TYR A 109 -0.42 -24.48 15.29
CA TYR A 109 -0.89 -25.38 16.35
C TYR A 109 -0.60 -26.85 16.02
N ALA A 110 -0.98 -27.32 14.82
CA ALA A 110 -0.79 -28.69 14.38
C ALA A 110 0.69 -29.08 14.36
N VAL A 111 1.58 -28.20 13.88
CA VAL A 111 3.03 -28.44 13.87
C VAL A 111 3.60 -28.43 15.28
N ALA A 112 3.22 -27.49 16.13
CA ALA A 112 3.72 -27.36 17.49
C ALA A 112 3.23 -28.53 18.38
N SER A 113 2.00 -29.02 18.19
CA SER A 113 1.45 -30.13 18.97
C SER A 113 2.16 -31.46 18.74
N ALA A 114 2.89 -31.61 17.64
CA ALA A 114 3.75 -32.75 17.37
C ALA A 114 5.12 -32.67 18.05
N GLY A 115 5.48 -31.49 18.60
CA GLY A 115 6.76 -31.24 19.25
C GLY A 115 6.75 -31.54 20.76
N THR A 116 7.95 -31.62 21.34
CA THR A 116 8.13 -31.79 22.79
C THR A 116 7.97 -30.45 23.52
N GLY A 117 7.33 -30.46 24.71
CA GLY A 117 7.16 -29.27 25.54
C GLY A 117 6.02 -28.35 25.06
N PHE A 118 5.12 -28.85 24.22
CA PHE A 118 3.94 -28.11 23.76
C PHE A 118 2.95 -27.89 24.89
N ASP A 119 2.51 -26.63 25.08
CA ASP A 119 1.43 -26.25 25.98
C ASP A 119 0.39 -25.46 25.18
N ALA A 120 -0.81 -26.02 25.03
CA ALA A 120 -1.90 -25.44 24.25
C ALA A 120 -2.35 -24.07 24.76
N THR A 121 -2.17 -23.77 26.04
CA THR A 121 -2.61 -22.54 26.67
C THR A 121 -1.62 -21.38 26.51
N ASN A 122 -0.37 -21.66 26.12
CA ASN A 122 0.69 -20.65 26.03
C ASN A 122 1.29 -20.60 24.63
N VAL A 123 0.87 -19.59 23.86
CA VAL A 123 1.35 -19.38 22.46
C VAL A 123 2.87 -19.22 22.36
N ARG A 124 3.55 -18.76 23.44
CA ARG A 124 5.02 -18.63 23.41
C ARG A 124 5.71 -19.99 23.37
N THR A 125 5.13 -21.03 23.98
CA THR A 125 5.70 -22.39 23.94
C THR A 125 5.56 -23.01 22.54
N TRP A 126 4.61 -22.59 21.73
CA TRP A 126 4.44 -23.09 20.36
C TRP A 126 5.69 -22.81 19.51
N ALA A 127 6.23 -21.58 19.58
CA ALA A 127 7.44 -21.22 18.84
C ALA A 127 8.67 -22.03 19.28
N GLN A 128 8.71 -22.47 20.54
CA GLN A 128 9.81 -23.29 21.10
C GLN A 128 9.62 -24.78 20.76
N ALA A 129 8.38 -25.25 20.69
CA ALA A 129 8.03 -26.64 20.35
C ALA A 129 8.20 -26.97 18.85
N VAL A 130 8.23 -25.95 17.98
CA VAL A 130 8.39 -26.12 16.54
C VAL A 130 9.85 -26.44 16.21
N ASP A 131 10.08 -27.62 15.65
CA ASP A 131 11.38 -28.04 15.12
C ASP A 131 11.74 -27.32 13.81
N ASP A 132 12.94 -27.55 13.29
CA ASP A 132 13.40 -26.88 12.07
C ASP A 132 12.57 -27.26 10.82
N ARG A 133 12.05 -28.48 10.74
CA ARG A 133 11.16 -28.91 9.66
C ARG A 133 9.81 -28.18 9.74
N GLY A 134 9.25 -28.08 10.96
CA GLY A 134 8.03 -27.34 11.21
C GLY A 134 8.17 -25.86 10.86
N ARG A 135 9.31 -25.23 11.15
CA ARG A 135 9.60 -23.84 10.76
C ARG A 135 9.58 -23.67 9.25
N VAL A 136 10.16 -24.61 8.50
CA VAL A 136 10.12 -24.58 7.02
C VAL A 136 8.68 -24.71 6.51
N VAL A 137 7.89 -25.63 7.07
CA VAL A 137 6.46 -25.76 6.70
C VAL A 137 5.68 -24.48 6.94
N LEU A 138 5.84 -23.88 8.12
CA LEU A 138 5.18 -22.61 8.47
C LEU A 138 5.63 -21.45 7.57
N ALA A 139 6.93 -21.39 7.23
CA ALA A 139 7.45 -20.39 6.30
C ALA A 139 6.84 -20.54 4.90
N VAL A 140 6.67 -21.76 4.41
CA VAL A 140 6.01 -22.03 3.11
C VAL A 140 4.53 -21.61 3.15
N ILE A 141 3.80 -21.95 4.21
CA ILE A 141 2.38 -21.54 4.38
C ILE A 141 2.27 -20.02 4.42
N ALA A 142 3.14 -19.34 5.19
CA ALA A 142 3.18 -17.89 5.23
C ALA A 142 3.49 -17.27 3.87
N ALA A 143 4.46 -17.82 3.12
CA ALA A 143 4.82 -17.37 1.79
C ALA A 143 3.66 -17.51 0.80
N ILE A 144 2.92 -18.64 0.84
CA ILE A 144 1.72 -18.83 0.02
C ILE A 144 0.65 -17.81 0.39
N GLY A 145 0.37 -17.62 1.69
CA GLY A 145 -0.61 -16.64 2.18
C GLY A 145 -0.28 -15.22 1.74
N LEU A 146 0.97 -14.80 1.89
CA LEU A 146 1.45 -13.48 1.45
C LEU A 146 1.37 -13.33 -0.08
N SER A 147 1.67 -14.38 -0.82
CA SER A 147 1.57 -14.38 -2.29
C SER A 147 0.12 -14.21 -2.74
N LEU A 148 -0.83 -14.92 -2.12
CA LEU A 148 -2.26 -14.78 -2.39
C LEU A 148 -2.77 -13.37 -2.06
N LEU A 149 -2.35 -12.82 -0.91
CA LEU A 149 -2.71 -11.47 -0.50
C LEU A 149 -2.18 -10.43 -1.50
N SER A 150 -0.92 -10.55 -1.88
CA SER A 150 -0.27 -9.67 -2.86
C SER A 150 -0.93 -9.77 -4.23
N TRP A 151 -1.28 -10.99 -4.66
CA TRP A 151 -2.01 -11.21 -5.90
C TRP A 151 -3.40 -10.56 -5.87
N ALA A 152 -4.17 -10.74 -4.79
CA ALA A 152 -5.46 -10.09 -4.62
C ALA A 152 -5.34 -8.55 -4.60
N MET A 153 -4.31 -7.99 -3.94
CA MET A 153 -4.03 -6.55 -3.96
C MET A 153 -3.80 -6.00 -5.37
N THR A 154 -3.10 -6.75 -6.23
CA THR A 154 -2.92 -6.30 -7.62
C THR A 154 -4.21 -6.32 -8.42
N ARG A 155 -5.14 -7.23 -8.09
CA ARG A 155 -6.44 -7.33 -8.78
C ARG A 155 -7.34 -6.13 -8.54
N VAL A 156 -7.32 -5.57 -7.34
CA VAL A 156 -8.12 -4.37 -6.99
C VAL A 156 -7.34 -3.06 -7.16
N ALA A 157 -6.08 -3.12 -7.58
CA ALA A 157 -5.21 -1.94 -7.67
C ALA A 157 -5.74 -0.83 -8.60
N LEU A 158 -6.48 -1.19 -9.64
CA LEU A 158 -7.08 -0.23 -10.58
C LEU A 158 -8.43 0.33 -10.12
N ALA A 159 -8.98 -0.15 -9.00
CA ALA A 159 -10.29 0.30 -8.49
C ALA A 159 -10.38 1.81 -8.26
N PRO A 160 -9.39 2.49 -7.67
CA PRO A 160 -9.42 3.95 -7.53
C PRO A 160 -9.48 4.66 -8.88
N ALA A 161 -8.65 4.28 -9.85
CA ALA A 161 -8.64 4.87 -11.19
C ALA A 161 -9.96 4.62 -11.93
N ALA A 162 -10.48 3.40 -11.87
CA ALA A 162 -11.77 3.02 -12.45
C ALA A 162 -12.93 3.83 -11.84
N THR A 163 -12.93 4.01 -10.53
CA THR A 163 -13.95 4.77 -9.80
C THR A 163 -13.95 6.24 -10.21
N VAL A 164 -12.78 6.85 -10.31
CA VAL A 164 -12.69 8.26 -10.72
C VAL A 164 -13.10 8.42 -12.18
N ALA A 165 -12.61 7.56 -13.06
CA ALA A 165 -12.91 7.67 -14.51
C ALA A 165 -14.39 7.39 -14.85
N SER A 166 -15.03 6.43 -14.17
CA SER A 166 -16.43 6.07 -14.42
C SER A 166 -17.43 6.94 -13.67
N GLY A 167 -16.98 7.67 -12.65
CA GLY A 167 -17.85 8.39 -11.74
C GLY A 167 -18.72 7.51 -10.83
N ARG A 168 -18.44 6.22 -10.72
CA ARG A 168 -19.16 5.24 -9.90
C ARG A 168 -18.15 4.41 -9.09
N VAL A 169 -18.51 4.01 -7.87
CA VAL A 169 -17.65 3.13 -7.06
C VAL A 169 -17.47 1.78 -7.75
N GLN A 170 -16.23 1.47 -8.11
CA GLN A 170 -15.86 0.24 -8.81
C GLN A 170 -14.69 -0.44 -8.08
N VAL A 171 -14.97 -1.50 -7.32
CA VAL A 171 -13.92 -2.28 -6.64
C VAL A 171 -13.69 -3.60 -7.39
N LEU A 172 -14.66 -4.49 -7.40
CA LEU A 172 -14.52 -5.79 -8.04
C LEU A 172 -14.63 -5.75 -9.56
N SER A 173 -15.34 -4.76 -10.12
CA SER A 173 -15.41 -4.55 -11.57
C SER A 173 -14.09 -4.16 -12.21
N ALA A 174 -13.11 -3.68 -11.43
CA ALA A 174 -11.74 -3.45 -11.90
C ALA A 174 -10.92 -4.75 -12.00
N TRP A 175 -11.37 -5.85 -11.42
CA TRP A 175 -10.67 -7.14 -11.39
C TRP A 175 -10.33 -7.71 -12.78
N PRO A 176 -11.26 -7.76 -13.77
CA PRO A 176 -10.96 -8.26 -15.10
C PRO A 176 -9.86 -7.47 -15.82
N LEU A 177 -9.76 -6.15 -15.56
CA LEU A 177 -8.78 -5.27 -16.21
C LEU A 177 -7.33 -5.65 -15.90
N THR A 178 -7.09 -6.33 -14.78
CA THR A 178 -5.75 -6.75 -14.34
C THR A 178 -5.40 -8.19 -14.72
N ARG A 179 -6.34 -8.95 -15.35
CA ARG A 179 -6.19 -10.40 -15.58
C ARG A 179 -4.91 -10.79 -16.31
N ARG A 180 -4.50 -10.02 -17.32
CA ARG A 180 -3.32 -10.32 -18.15
C ARG A 180 -2.03 -9.62 -17.72
N ILE A 181 -2.10 -8.68 -16.78
CA ILE A 181 -0.96 -7.84 -16.37
C ILE A 181 -0.63 -7.95 -14.88
N GLY A 182 -1.33 -8.80 -14.13
CA GLY A 182 -1.24 -8.84 -12.66
C GLY A 182 0.21 -8.93 -12.15
N TRP A 183 1.02 -9.84 -12.68
CA TRP A 183 2.42 -10.00 -12.25
C TRP A 183 3.31 -8.82 -12.62
N SER A 184 3.16 -8.29 -13.83
CA SER A 184 3.93 -7.11 -14.27
C SER A 184 3.53 -5.87 -13.46
N LEU A 185 2.24 -5.74 -13.13
CA LEU A 185 1.71 -4.67 -12.28
C LEU A 185 2.23 -4.81 -10.84
N LEU A 186 2.27 -6.04 -10.31
CA LEU A 186 2.85 -6.32 -9.00
C LEU A 186 4.32 -5.88 -8.95
N GLY A 187 5.12 -6.30 -9.94
CA GLY A 187 6.52 -5.92 -10.03
C GLY A 187 6.72 -4.40 -10.09
N ALA A 188 5.97 -3.69 -10.92
CA ALA A 188 6.03 -2.23 -11.02
C ALA A 188 5.64 -1.54 -9.70
N ARG A 189 4.59 -2.03 -9.03
CA ARG A 189 4.18 -1.49 -7.72
C ARG A 189 5.23 -1.74 -6.64
N LEU A 190 5.80 -2.93 -6.58
CA LEU A 190 6.87 -3.24 -5.63
C LEU A 190 8.07 -2.32 -5.85
N THR A 191 8.48 -2.11 -7.10
CA THR A 191 9.58 -1.19 -7.44
C THR A 191 9.30 0.24 -6.97
N ILE A 192 8.09 0.77 -7.23
CA ILE A 192 7.71 2.11 -6.79
C ILE A 192 7.57 2.20 -5.27
N SER A 193 7.11 1.13 -4.61
CA SER A 193 6.84 1.13 -3.17
C SER A 193 8.07 0.78 -2.33
N ALA A 194 9.10 0.16 -2.91
CA ALA A 194 10.29 -0.27 -2.18
C ALA A 194 11.00 0.88 -1.41
N PRO A 195 11.21 2.08 -1.99
CA PRO A 195 11.81 3.18 -1.26
C PRO A 195 10.95 3.63 -0.07
N ALA A 196 9.63 3.71 -0.25
CA ALA A 196 8.70 4.11 0.80
C ALA A 196 8.65 3.07 1.94
N ALA A 197 8.62 1.77 1.59
CA ALA A 197 8.69 0.68 2.56
C ALA A 197 10.02 0.67 3.31
N GLY A 198 11.14 0.86 2.61
CA GLY A 198 12.48 0.92 3.20
C GLY A 198 12.59 2.03 4.25
N VAL A 199 12.14 3.24 3.93
CA VAL A 199 12.17 4.37 4.89
C VAL A 199 11.20 4.14 6.04
N ALA A 200 10.01 3.58 5.80
CA ALA A 200 9.08 3.23 6.88
C ALA A 200 9.70 2.23 7.86
N VAL A 201 10.38 1.18 7.37
CA VAL A 201 11.11 0.21 8.22
C VAL A 201 12.23 0.88 9.00
N LEU A 202 13.01 1.75 8.37
CA LEU A 202 14.08 2.48 9.06
C LEU A 202 13.52 3.39 10.15
N ALA A 203 12.43 4.10 9.88
CA ALA A 203 11.76 4.96 10.85
C ALA A 203 11.24 4.19 12.07
N THR A 204 10.74 2.94 11.88
CA THR A 204 10.28 2.11 13.00
C THR A 204 11.43 1.54 13.85
N ARG A 205 12.64 1.44 13.28
CA ARG A 205 13.85 0.96 13.98
C ARG A 205 14.68 2.07 14.61
N ALA A 206 14.35 3.34 14.33
CA ALA A 206 15.05 4.46 14.95
C ALA A 206 14.94 4.38 16.48
N PRO A 207 16.06 4.56 17.23
CA PRO A 207 16.04 4.44 18.67
C PRO A 207 15.09 5.49 19.26
N ARG A 208 14.12 5.01 20.03
CA ARG A 208 13.23 5.85 20.83
C ARG A 208 14.00 6.29 22.06
N VAL A 209 14.57 7.47 22.01
CA VAL A 209 15.22 8.07 23.18
C VAL A 209 14.10 8.66 24.05
N SER A 210 13.78 7.94 25.12
CA SER A 210 12.80 8.40 26.11
C SER A 210 13.31 9.66 26.82
N GLY A 211 12.58 10.76 26.73
CA GLY A 211 12.76 11.95 27.56
C GLY A 211 13.77 12.98 27.11
N ALA A 212 14.44 12.84 25.99
CA ALA A 212 15.34 13.85 25.43
C ALA A 212 14.75 14.49 24.17
N ALA A 213 15.17 15.72 23.89
CA ALA A 213 14.88 16.38 22.61
C ALA A 213 15.22 15.41 21.46
N MET A 214 14.30 15.24 20.50
CA MET A 214 14.46 14.31 19.39
C MET A 214 15.83 14.47 18.75
N ALA A 215 16.57 13.36 18.64
CA ALA A 215 17.86 13.36 17.93
C ALA A 215 17.63 13.92 16.50
N PRO A 216 18.48 14.83 16.00
CA PRO A 216 18.33 15.42 14.67
C PRO A 216 18.10 14.39 13.56
N GLY A 217 18.68 13.20 13.69
CA GLY A 217 18.50 12.09 12.76
C GLY A 217 17.07 11.55 12.68
N ALA A 218 16.27 11.60 13.75
CA ALA A 218 14.88 11.15 13.74
C ALA A 218 13.99 12.10 12.92
N TRP A 219 14.22 13.41 13.02
CA TRP A 219 13.56 14.41 12.19
C TRP A 219 13.92 14.27 10.71
N MET A 220 15.20 14.01 10.41
CA MET A 220 15.65 13.76 9.03
C MET A 220 15.00 12.51 8.43
N LEU A 221 14.88 11.43 9.18
CA LEU A 221 14.18 10.22 8.73
C LEU A 221 12.68 10.49 8.51
N GLY A 222 12.04 11.21 9.41
CA GLY A 222 10.64 11.62 9.23
C GLY A 222 10.44 12.48 7.97
N ALA A 223 11.28 13.51 7.79
CA ALA A 223 11.24 14.36 6.61
C ALA A 223 11.48 13.57 5.31
N LEU A 224 12.46 12.67 5.30
CA LEU A 224 12.75 11.78 4.18
C LEU A 224 11.55 10.86 3.88
N ALA A 225 10.93 10.29 4.92
CA ALA A 225 9.72 9.47 4.76
C ALA A 225 8.58 10.28 4.13
N GLY A 226 8.33 11.48 4.60
CA GLY A 226 7.33 12.38 4.04
C GLY A 226 7.57 12.70 2.57
N LEU A 227 8.81 13.04 2.20
CA LEU A 227 9.19 13.32 0.81
C LEU A 227 9.05 12.08 -0.09
N ILE A 228 9.48 10.91 0.38
CA ILE A 228 9.38 9.68 -0.42
C ILE A 228 7.92 9.25 -0.56
N ILE A 229 7.13 9.23 0.51
CA ILE A 229 5.75 8.76 0.48
C ILE A 229 4.85 9.78 -0.24
N GLY A 230 4.85 11.03 0.19
CA GLY A 230 3.97 12.07 -0.35
C GLY A 230 4.47 12.64 -1.67
N GLY A 231 5.78 12.87 -1.77
CA GLY A 231 6.37 13.57 -2.91
C GLY A 231 6.69 12.69 -4.11
N LEU A 232 7.07 11.45 -3.90
CA LEU A 232 7.49 10.55 -4.95
C LEU A 232 6.50 9.40 -5.16
N TRP A 233 6.25 8.61 -4.14
CA TRP A 233 5.43 7.40 -4.26
C TRP A 233 3.98 7.71 -4.65
N LEU A 234 3.34 8.68 -4.02
CA LEU A 234 1.93 9.00 -4.27
C LEU A 234 1.67 9.45 -5.72
N PRO A 235 2.40 10.43 -6.30
CA PRO A 235 2.24 10.80 -7.70
C PRO A 235 2.55 9.67 -8.67
N LEU A 236 3.62 8.90 -8.42
CA LEU A 236 4.01 7.79 -9.30
C LEU A 236 2.98 6.67 -9.29
N ASN A 237 2.52 6.25 -8.11
CA ASN A 237 1.52 5.19 -7.99
C ASN A 237 0.18 5.61 -8.61
N THR A 238 -0.27 6.85 -8.35
CA THR A 238 -1.52 7.37 -8.93
C THR A 238 -1.42 7.50 -10.44
N GLY A 239 -0.32 8.05 -10.95
CA GLY A 239 -0.07 8.17 -12.39
C GLY A 239 -0.04 6.80 -13.06
N LEU A 240 0.70 5.83 -12.52
CA LEU A 240 0.76 4.48 -13.05
C LEU A 240 -0.63 3.84 -13.15
N MET A 241 -1.42 3.88 -12.07
CA MET A 241 -2.77 3.30 -12.05
C MET A 241 -3.71 3.97 -13.06
N ALA A 242 -3.66 5.30 -13.16
CA ALA A 242 -4.49 6.05 -14.10
C ALA A 242 -4.12 5.74 -15.57
N TYR A 243 -2.84 5.65 -15.91
CA TYR A 243 -2.39 5.34 -17.28
C TYR A 243 -2.73 3.91 -17.68
N ILE A 244 -2.50 2.92 -16.80
CA ILE A 244 -2.86 1.53 -17.06
C ILE A 244 -4.38 1.40 -17.24
N TYR A 245 -5.18 2.03 -16.37
CA TYR A 245 -6.63 1.99 -16.48
C TYR A 245 -7.09 2.55 -17.83
N ARG A 246 -6.65 3.76 -18.21
CA ARG A 246 -7.03 4.39 -19.49
C ARG A 246 -6.72 3.51 -20.68
N ARG A 247 -5.54 2.88 -20.71
CA ARG A 247 -5.17 1.97 -21.79
C ARG A 247 -6.06 0.72 -21.84
N ARG A 248 -6.50 0.21 -20.69
CA ARG A 248 -7.31 -1.01 -20.60
C ARG A 248 -8.80 -0.78 -20.78
N ALA A 249 -9.30 0.39 -20.48
CA ALA A 249 -10.71 0.74 -20.66
C ALA A 249 -11.08 0.96 -22.14
N HIS A 250 -10.09 1.16 -23.02
CA HIS A 250 -10.29 1.40 -24.46
C HIS A 250 -10.00 0.16 -25.34
N HIS A 251 -9.68 -0.98 -24.73
CA HIS A 251 -9.49 -2.30 -25.37
C HIS A 251 -10.37 -3.36 -24.73
#